data_7bb7bf6fde5f5134ef0d0c69da893937
#
_entry.id   7bb7bf6fde5f5134ef0d0c69da893937
#
_cell.length_a   1.000
_cell.length_b   1.000
_cell.length_c   1.000
_cell.angle_alpha   90.00
_cell.angle_beta   90.00
_cell.angle_gamma   90.00
#
_symmetry.space_group_name_H-M   'P 1'
#
loop_
_entity.id
_entity.type
_entity.pdbx_description
1 polymer ?
#
loop_
_entity_poly.entity_id
_entity_poly.type
_entity_poly.pdbx_seq_one_letter_code
_entity_poly.pdbx_strand_id
1 'polypeptide(L)'
;HGKYFDIKIIGTSVLGQPIHVIKIGSGNTKILMWSQMHGNESTTTKAVFDLCNIFADPYGHVGGSIVQHILKQCSIAIIPILNPDGAEAYTRLNANMVDLNRDNQSLTQPESKILRQFFDDFKPDFCFNLHGQRTIFSAGNTNNPATVSFLAPAQDELCTVTQTRKKAMEIIVVMDNNLQLQIPNQVGTYDDAFNINCVGDTFQSLNVPTILFEAGHYQKDYEREKVRGYMAQSMLVAIHYIAVNEVIGDAYRPYFNIPRNEKLCYDIIIRNVIVDMQQTDIAIQYEERLLDDKIEFVPKIEQIGNLDKFFGHKEVDAKGESITTMTGEPIYVGFENDFVLIKNKLLSLKA
;
A
#
# COMPACT_ATOMS: atom_id res chain seq x y z
N HIS A 1 -24.62 -12.83 0.58
CA HIS A 1 -23.78 -12.11 1.58
C HIS A 1 -24.57 -11.13 2.48
N GLY A 2 -25.76 -10.64 2.09
CA GLY A 2 -26.54 -9.61 2.81
C GLY A 2 -26.99 -9.95 4.25
N LYS A 3 -26.78 -11.17 4.74
CA LYS A 3 -27.22 -11.57 6.08
C LYS A 3 -26.28 -11.06 7.20
N TYR A 4 -25.02 -10.77 6.87
CA TYR A 4 -23.99 -10.40 7.86
C TYR A 4 -23.50 -8.96 7.74
N PHE A 5 -23.80 -8.29 6.63
CA PHE A 5 -23.33 -6.94 6.32
C PHE A 5 -24.46 -5.93 6.30
N ASP A 6 -24.25 -4.80 6.94
CA ASP A 6 -25.05 -3.58 6.77
C ASP A 6 -24.28 -2.63 5.83
N ILE A 7 -24.76 -2.46 4.60
CA ILE A 7 -24.12 -1.64 3.57
C ILE A 7 -24.95 -0.38 3.36
N LYS A 8 -24.31 0.80 3.47
CA LYS A 8 -24.96 2.09 3.34
C LYS A 8 -24.12 3.04 2.48
N ILE A 9 -24.82 3.92 1.77
CA ILE A 9 -24.21 5.10 1.16
C ILE A 9 -24.08 6.16 2.25
N ILE A 10 -22.84 6.70 2.43
CA ILE A 10 -22.52 7.72 3.45
C ILE A 10 -22.27 9.09 2.84
N GLY A 11 -22.31 9.20 1.53
CA GLY A 11 -22.17 10.44 0.77
C GLY A 11 -21.81 10.18 -0.67
N THR A 12 -21.38 11.23 -1.37
CA THR A 12 -20.97 11.16 -2.78
C THR A 12 -19.65 11.90 -3.00
N SER A 13 -18.91 11.45 -4.00
CA SER A 13 -17.66 12.08 -4.47
C SER A 13 -17.94 13.41 -5.21
N VAL A 14 -16.89 14.06 -5.70
CA VAL A 14 -16.98 15.29 -6.51
C VAL A 14 -17.88 15.09 -7.73
N LEU A 15 -17.78 13.96 -8.43
CA LEU A 15 -18.59 13.67 -9.63
C LEU A 15 -19.93 12.98 -9.30
N GLY A 16 -20.30 12.91 -8.00
CA GLY A 16 -21.58 12.34 -7.58
C GLY A 16 -21.59 10.82 -7.45
N GLN A 17 -20.46 10.15 -7.54
CA GLN A 17 -20.34 8.70 -7.32
C GLN A 17 -20.62 8.35 -5.85
N PRO A 18 -21.36 7.27 -5.54
CA PRO A 18 -21.70 6.93 -4.16
C PRO A 18 -20.49 6.40 -3.40
N ILE A 19 -20.27 6.90 -2.18
CA ILE A 19 -19.30 6.39 -1.24
C ILE A 19 -20.03 5.47 -0.25
N HIS A 20 -19.58 4.21 -0.17
CA HIS A 20 -20.22 3.19 0.63
C HIS A 20 -19.44 2.91 1.92
N VAL A 21 -20.18 2.55 2.96
CA VAL A 21 -19.61 1.89 4.15
C VAL A 21 -20.20 0.50 4.28
N ILE A 22 -19.36 -0.46 4.62
CA ILE A 22 -19.73 -1.84 4.98
C ILE A 22 -19.53 -1.99 6.47
N LYS A 23 -20.59 -2.35 7.21
CA LYS A 23 -20.52 -2.62 8.65
C LYS A 23 -20.72 -4.09 8.93
N ILE A 24 -19.90 -4.64 9.83
CA ILE A 24 -19.98 -6.04 10.25
C ILE A 24 -19.56 -6.18 11.71
N GLY A 25 -20.12 -7.20 12.39
CA GLY A 25 -19.90 -7.44 13.81
C GLY A 25 -20.74 -6.56 14.70
N SER A 26 -20.77 -6.88 16.00
CA SER A 26 -21.65 -6.21 16.99
C SER A 26 -20.97 -6.01 18.34
N GLY A 27 -19.65 -6.17 18.40
CA GLY A 27 -18.87 -6.01 19.62
C GLY A 27 -18.64 -4.55 20.00
N ASN A 28 -18.06 -4.35 21.17
CA ASN A 28 -17.83 -3.01 21.72
C ASN A 28 -16.58 -2.34 21.12
N THR A 29 -15.57 -3.11 20.70
CA THR A 29 -14.35 -2.55 20.11
C THR A 29 -14.61 -2.12 18.66
N LYS A 30 -14.43 -0.85 18.36
CA LYS A 30 -14.75 -0.25 17.07
C LYS A 30 -13.51 -0.08 16.23
N ILE A 31 -13.52 -0.66 15.03
CA ILE A 31 -12.42 -0.55 14.06
C ILE A 31 -12.94 0.13 12.79
N LEU A 32 -12.34 1.25 12.42
CA LEU A 32 -12.60 1.96 11.16
C LEU A 32 -11.48 1.65 10.16
N MET A 33 -11.87 1.22 8.97
CA MET A 33 -10.95 0.95 7.87
C MET A 33 -11.36 1.74 6.65
N TRP A 34 -10.42 2.31 5.92
CA TRP A 34 -10.68 2.91 4.61
C TRP A 34 -9.57 2.59 3.64
N SER A 35 -9.94 2.42 2.38
CA SER A 35 -9.03 2.12 1.28
C SER A 35 -9.29 3.04 0.10
N GLN A 36 -8.39 3.02 -0.84
CA GLN A 36 -8.47 3.70 -2.13
C GLN A 36 -8.85 5.19 -2.01
N MET A 37 -8.27 5.88 -1.02
CA MET A 37 -8.28 7.35 -1.01
C MET A 37 -7.39 7.90 -2.12
N HIS A 38 -6.33 7.18 -2.49
CA HIS A 38 -5.65 7.32 -3.76
C HIS A 38 -6.29 6.32 -4.73
N GLY A 39 -6.93 6.81 -5.80
CA GLY A 39 -7.77 5.98 -6.63
C GLY A 39 -7.04 4.84 -7.35
N ASN A 40 -5.76 5.03 -7.67
CA ASN A 40 -4.91 4.02 -8.31
C ASN A 40 -4.34 2.95 -7.36
N GLU A 41 -4.64 2.98 -6.04
CA GLU A 41 -4.13 2.03 -5.04
C GLU A 41 -5.16 0.94 -4.73
N SER A 42 -5.51 0.09 -5.69
CA SER A 42 -6.63 -0.87 -5.58
C SER A 42 -6.30 -2.19 -4.86
N THR A 43 -5.02 -2.50 -4.58
CA THR A 43 -4.61 -3.80 -4.01
C THR A 43 -5.22 -4.04 -2.64
N THR A 44 -5.19 -3.03 -1.76
CA THR A 44 -5.80 -3.13 -0.43
C THR A 44 -7.33 -3.18 -0.48
N THR A 45 -7.96 -2.54 -1.45
CA THR A 45 -9.40 -2.65 -1.69
C THR A 45 -9.79 -4.09 -2.06
N LYS A 46 -9.05 -4.73 -2.97
CA LYS A 46 -9.25 -6.16 -3.31
C LYS A 46 -9.06 -7.03 -2.06
N ALA A 47 -8.04 -6.77 -1.24
CA ALA A 47 -7.79 -7.47 0.02
C ALA A 47 -8.91 -7.28 1.05
N VAL A 48 -9.53 -6.11 1.11
CA VAL A 48 -10.73 -5.84 1.93
C VAL A 48 -11.90 -6.73 1.48
N PHE A 49 -12.11 -6.91 0.18
CA PHE A 49 -13.17 -7.82 -0.29
C PHE A 49 -12.86 -9.29 0.02
N ASP A 50 -11.59 -9.71 0.02
CA ASP A 50 -11.20 -11.04 0.51
C ASP A 50 -11.52 -11.20 1.99
N LEU A 51 -11.21 -10.19 2.80
CA LEU A 51 -11.56 -10.16 4.23
C LEU A 51 -13.08 -10.21 4.43
N CYS A 52 -13.86 -9.48 3.63
CA CYS A 52 -15.33 -9.56 3.65
C CYS A 52 -15.82 -10.98 3.29
N ASN A 53 -15.21 -11.64 2.31
CA ASN A 53 -15.56 -13.03 1.98
C ASN A 53 -15.29 -13.99 3.14
N ILE A 54 -14.17 -13.81 3.88
CA ILE A 54 -13.89 -14.60 5.09
C ILE A 54 -14.97 -14.36 6.15
N PHE A 55 -15.36 -13.12 6.37
CA PHE A 55 -16.40 -12.76 7.34
C PHE A 55 -17.81 -13.22 6.93
N ALA A 56 -18.08 -13.35 5.63
CA ALA A 56 -19.37 -13.80 5.11
C ALA A 56 -19.64 -15.30 5.35
N ASP A 57 -18.58 -16.09 5.56
CA ASP A 57 -18.68 -17.52 5.84
C ASP A 57 -17.95 -17.91 7.14
N PRO A 58 -18.49 -17.48 8.30
CA PRO A 58 -17.85 -17.73 9.60
C PRO A 58 -17.89 -19.20 10.03
N TYR A 59 -18.47 -20.09 9.25
CA TYR A 59 -18.60 -21.53 9.56
C TYR A 59 -17.88 -22.43 8.55
N GLY A 60 -17.52 -21.93 7.37
CA GLY A 60 -17.05 -22.74 6.24
C GLY A 60 -15.54 -22.92 6.14
N HIS A 61 -14.72 -22.17 6.89
CA HIS A 61 -13.25 -22.18 6.76
C HIS A 61 -12.55 -22.67 8.02
N VAL A 62 -11.34 -23.19 7.84
CA VAL A 62 -10.39 -23.42 8.93
C VAL A 62 -10.19 -22.08 9.66
N GLY A 63 -10.70 -21.96 10.89
CA GLY A 63 -10.69 -20.70 11.65
C GLY A 63 -12.06 -20.04 11.88
N GLY A 64 -13.16 -20.70 11.56
CA GLY A 64 -14.52 -20.19 11.76
C GLY A 64 -14.81 -19.71 13.20
N SER A 65 -14.23 -20.36 14.21
CA SER A 65 -14.30 -19.90 15.61
C SER A 65 -13.61 -18.56 15.84
N ILE A 66 -12.52 -18.29 15.13
CA ILE A 66 -11.80 -16.99 15.16
C ILE A 66 -12.69 -15.90 14.60
N VAL A 67 -13.29 -16.13 13.42
CA VAL A 67 -14.19 -15.15 12.77
C VAL A 67 -15.40 -14.84 13.65
N GLN A 68 -16.05 -15.87 14.21
CA GLN A 68 -17.17 -15.67 15.15
C GLN A 68 -16.76 -14.85 16.38
N HIS A 69 -15.57 -15.11 16.92
CA HIS A 69 -15.06 -14.35 18.06
C HIS A 69 -14.80 -12.89 17.68
N ILE A 70 -14.16 -12.64 16.55
CA ILE A 70 -13.96 -11.28 16.01
C ILE A 70 -15.30 -10.54 15.91
N LEU A 71 -16.28 -11.13 15.24
CA LEU A 71 -17.59 -10.50 15.02
C LEU A 71 -18.39 -10.25 16.29
N LYS A 72 -18.11 -11.01 17.35
CA LYS A 72 -18.71 -10.81 18.68
C LYS A 72 -18.00 -9.70 19.47
N GLN A 73 -16.69 -9.54 19.32
CA GLN A 73 -15.90 -8.58 20.10
C GLN A 73 -15.79 -7.23 19.41
N CYS A 74 -15.81 -7.20 18.07
CA CYS A 74 -15.56 -6.01 17.26
C CYS A 74 -16.81 -5.56 16.48
N SER A 75 -16.94 -4.25 16.33
CA SER A 75 -17.79 -3.58 15.34
C SER A 75 -16.86 -2.95 14.31
N ILE A 76 -16.86 -3.51 13.11
CA ILE A 76 -15.95 -3.10 12.04
C ILE A 76 -16.73 -2.29 11.00
N ALA A 77 -16.25 -1.10 10.68
CA ALA A 77 -16.78 -0.26 9.60
C ALA A 77 -15.69 -0.09 8.53
N ILE A 78 -16.01 -0.36 7.28
CA ILE A 78 -15.07 -0.35 6.16
C ILE A 78 -15.61 0.58 5.07
N ILE A 79 -14.82 1.56 4.66
CA ILE A 79 -15.05 2.37 3.45
C ILE A 79 -14.12 1.82 2.37
N PRO A 80 -14.58 0.92 1.48
CA PRO A 80 -13.69 0.19 0.57
C PRO A 80 -13.08 1.07 -0.51
N ILE A 81 -13.80 2.08 -0.97
CA ILE A 81 -13.35 3.04 -2.00
C ILE A 81 -13.77 4.43 -1.54
N LEU A 82 -12.80 5.20 -0.99
CA LEU A 82 -13.07 6.56 -0.53
C LEU A 82 -13.10 7.56 -1.69
N ASN A 83 -12.31 7.32 -2.74
CA ASN A 83 -12.18 8.17 -3.93
C ASN A 83 -12.64 7.40 -5.18
N PRO A 84 -13.95 7.23 -5.39
CA PRO A 84 -14.46 6.47 -6.52
C PRO A 84 -14.14 7.13 -7.88
N ASP A 85 -14.09 8.46 -7.96
CA ASP A 85 -13.73 9.18 -9.19
C ASP A 85 -12.28 8.90 -9.59
N GLY A 86 -11.35 8.98 -8.64
CA GLY A 86 -9.95 8.63 -8.86
C GLY A 86 -9.75 7.14 -9.13
N ALA A 87 -10.59 6.27 -8.55
CA ALA A 87 -10.54 4.83 -8.80
C ALA A 87 -10.94 4.51 -10.25
N GLU A 88 -12.00 5.14 -10.77
CA GLU A 88 -12.45 4.98 -12.15
C GLU A 88 -11.42 5.52 -13.15
N ALA A 89 -10.85 6.69 -12.87
CA ALA A 89 -9.82 7.31 -13.70
C ALA A 89 -8.42 6.71 -13.51
N TYR A 90 -8.24 5.81 -12.55
CA TYR A 90 -6.95 5.25 -12.12
C TYR A 90 -5.92 6.34 -11.77
N THR A 91 -6.32 7.34 -11.01
CA THR A 91 -5.48 8.46 -10.57
C THR A 91 -5.30 8.47 -9.07
N ARG A 92 -4.16 9.00 -8.61
CA ARG A 92 -3.92 9.24 -7.17
C ARG A 92 -4.91 10.26 -6.59
N LEU A 93 -5.11 11.37 -7.31
CA LEU A 93 -5.90 12.51 -6.88
C LEU A 93 -7.39 12.27 -7.11
N ASN A 94 -8.24 13.05 -6.43
CA ASN A 94 -9.66 13.05 -6.73
C ASN A 94 -9.98 13.88 -8.00
N ALA A 95 -11.25 13.98 -8.38
CA ALA A 95 -11.67 14.70 -9.60
C ALA A 95 -11.33 16.20 -9.59
N ASN A 96 -11.13 16.81 -8.41
CA ASN A 96 -10.65 18.19 -8.27
C ASN A 96 -9.12 18.30 -8.24
N MET A 97 -8.39 17.23 -8.55
CA MET A 97 -6.92 17.18 -8.53
C MET A 97 -6.33 17.43 -7.12
N VAL A 98 -7.03 17.01 -6.08
CA VAL A 98 -6.61 17.14 -4.67
C VAL A 98 -6.18 15.78 -4.14
N ASP A 99 -5.04 15.74 -3.44
CA ASP A 99 -4.60 14.58 -2.66
C ASP A 99 -5.41 14.53 -1.35
N LEU A 100 -6.32 13.57 -1.23
CA LEU A 100 -7.18 13.41 -0.05
C LEU A 100 -6.38 13.13 1.23
N ASN A 101 -5.16 12.55 1.10
CA ASN A 101 -4.25 12.35 2.23
C ASN A 101 -3.44 13.62 2.56
N ARG A 102 -3.85 14.79 2.06
CA ARG A 102 -3.33 16.12 2.39
C ARG A 102 -4.45 17.11 2.72
N ASP A 103 -5.71 16.67 2.69
CA ASP A 103 -6.88 17.55 2.85
C ASP A 103 -7.58 17.38 4.23
N ASN A 104 -7.04 16.56 5.14
CA ASN A 104 -7.75 16.20 6.37
C ASN A 104 -7.87 17.33 7.41
N GLN A 105 -7.10 18.40 7.31
CA GLN A 105 -7.26 19.61 8.12
C GLN A 105 -8.19 20.63 7.45
N SER A 106 -7.99 20.86 6.17
CA SER A 106 -8.74 21.87 5.40
C SER A 106 -10.14 21.38 5.03
N LEU A 107 -10.33 20.07 4.88
CA LEU A 107 -11.60 19.40 4.55
C LEU A 107 -12.29 20.09 3.36
N THR A 108 -11.54 20.37 2.30
CA THR A 108 -12.06 21.07 1.12
C THR A 108 -12.91 20.14 0.24
N GLN A 109 -12.58 18.84 0.24
CA GLN A 109 -13.18 17.84 -0.64
C GLN A 109 -14.35 17.11 0.04
N PRO A 110 -15.38 16.71 -0.72
CA PRO A 110 -16.51 15.95 -0.17
C PRO A 110 -16.07 14.63 0.45
N GLU A 111 -15.14 13.91 -0.18
CA GLU A 111 -14.60 12.63 0.32
C GLU A 111 -13.91 12.80 1.68
N SER A 112 -13.12 13.85 1.85
CA SER A 112 -12.43 14.17 3.11
C SER A 112 -13.43 14.49 4.23
N LYS A 113 -14.48 15.27 3.90
CA LYS A 113 -15.57 15.60 4.84
C LYS A 113 -16.33 14.35 5.27
N ILE A 114 -16.62 13.46 4.33
CA ILE A 114 -17.35 12.21 4.59
C ILE A 114 -16.55 11.31 5.52
N LEU A 115 -15.25 11.10 5.25
CA LEU A 115 -14.38 10.29 6.11
C LEU A 115 -14.30 10.88 7.52
N ARG A 116 -14.08 12.21 7.62
CA ARG A 116 -13.98 12.89 8.91
C ARG A 116 -15.28 12.83 9.69
N GLN A 117 -16.41 13.11 9.08
CA GLN A 117 -17.73 13.02 9.71
C GLN A 117 -18.01 11.60 10.19
N PHE A 118 -17.69 10.59 9.35
CA PHE A 118 -17.87 9.20 9.72
C PHE A 118 -16.99 8.79 10.91
N PHE A 119 -15.74 9.26 10.95
CA PHE A 119 -14.84 9.05 12.09
C PHE A 119 -15.42 9.65 13.37
N ASP A 120 -15.87 10.92 13.32
CA ASP A 120 -16.40 11.62 14.48
C ASP A 120 -17.71 10.98 15.03
N ASP A 121 -18.57 10.45 14.15
CA ASP A 121 -19.83 9.78 14.51
C ASP A 121 -19.61 8.35 15.00
N PHE A 122 -18.74 7.59 14.32
CA PHE A 122 -18.47 6.20 14.66
C PHE A 122 -17.62 6.05 15.92
N LYS A 123 -16.70 7.00 16.18
CA LYS A 123 -15.77 7.04 17.31
C LYS A 123 -14.98 5.73 17.42
N PRO A 124 -14.10 5.43 16.46
CA PRO A 124 -13.34 4.18 16.45
C PRO A 124 -12.32 4.13 17.60
N ASP A 125 -12.05 2.92 18.09
CA ASP A 125 -10.96 2.62 19.01
C ASP A 125 -9.64 2.40 18.27
N PHE A 126 -9.72 1.95 17.00
CA PHE A 126 -8.57 1.72 16.09
C PHE A 126 -8.92 2.10 14.67
N CYS A 127 -7.91 2.57 13.93
CA CYS A 127 -8.05 2.93 12.51
C CYS A 127 -7.03 2.20 11.64
N PHE A 128 -7.45 1.72 10.45
CA PHE A 128 -6.60 1.16 9.41
C PHE A 128 -6.69 2.00 8.16
N ASN A 129 -5.60 2.65 7.81
CA ASN A 129 -5.44 3.45 6.60
C ASN A 129 -4.75 2.60 5.53
N LEU A 130 -5.50 2.19 4.50
CA LEU A 130 -5.10 1.15 3.56
C LEU A 130 -4.65 1.76 2.24
N HIS A 131 -3.37 1.65 1.96
CA HIS A 131 -2.69 2.22 0.80
C HIS A 131 -1.93 1.18 -0.04
N GLY A 132 -1.33 1.66 -1.12
CA GLY A 132 -0.40 0.91 -1.95
C GLY A 132 0.82 1.75 -2.30
N GLN A 133 2.00 1.15 -2.23
CA GLN A 133 3.26 1.80 -2.58
C GLN A 133 3.79 1.31 -3.93
N ARG A 134 4.67 2.14 -4.53
CA ARG A 134 5.36 1.79 -5.78
C ARG A 134 6.36 0.65 -5.56
N THR A 135 6.80 0.05 -6.68
CA THR A 135 7.80 -1.03 -6.72
C THR A 135 9.22 -0.60 -6.30
N ILE A 136 9.44 0.71 -6.13
CA ILE A 136 10.76 1.32 -5.87
C ILE A 136 11.32 1.04 -4.46
N PHE A 137 10.52 0.50 -3.54
CA PHE A 137 10.92 0.36 -2.15
C PHE A 137 11.55 -1.00 -1.85
N SER A 138 12.70 -0.97 -1.19
CA SER A 138 13.33 -2.11 -0.51
C SER A 138 13.06 -2.08 0.99
N ALA A 139 13.10 -3.23 1.65
CA ALA A 139 13.08 -3.34 3.10
C ALA A 139 14.51 -3.11 3.64
N GLY A 140 14.80 -1.87 4.03
CA GLY A 140 16.14 -1.43 4.41
C GLY A 140 17.09 -1.35 3.21
N ASN A 141 18.38 -1.20 3.50
CA ASN A 141 19.44 -1.16 2.47
C ASN A 141 19.79 -2.58 1.99
N THR A 142 18.84 -3.23 1.32
CA THR A 142 18.94 -4.60 0.82
C THR A 142 18.27 -4.72 -0.55
N ASN A 143 18.47 -5.86 -1.22
CA ASN A 143 17.77 -6.20 -2.46
C ASN A 143 16.37 -6.84 -2.22
N ASN A 144 15.93 -6.95 -0.96
CA ASN A 144 14.60 -7.46 -0.66
C ASN A 144 13.55 -6.39 -0.92
N PRO A 145 12.54 -6.62 -1.74
CA PRO A 145 11.46 -5.67 -1.92
C PRO A 145 10.70 -5.48 -0.61
N ALA A 146 10.25 -4.27 -0.33
CA ALA A 146 9.28 -4.02 0.73
C ALA A 146 7.90 -4.48 0.25
N THR A 147 7.64 -5.79 0.35
CA THR A 147 6.41 -6.43 -0.15
C THR A 147 5.18 -5.95 0.60
N VAL A 148 5.32 -5.77 1.90
CA VAL A 148 4.32 -5.12 2.77
C VAL A 148 5.04 -4.11 3.63
N SER A 149 4.46 -2.93 3.78
CA SER A 149 4.98 -1.97 4.74
C SER A 149 3.89 -1.45 5.66
N PHE A 150 4.31 -1.04 6.84
CA PHE A 150 3.44 -0.48 7.85
C PHE A 150 3.99 0.84 8.39
N LEU A 151 3.11 1.62 9.01
CA LEU A 151 3.53 2.76 9.82
C LEU A 151 2.56 2.93 10.99
N ALA A 152 3.10 3.19 12.18
CA ALA A 152 2.40 3.86 13.25
C ALA A 152 2.66 5.38 13.07
N PRO A 153 1.70 6.16 12.50
CA PRO A 153 1.91 7.56 12.17
C PRO A 153 2.36 8.38 13.38
N ALA A 154 3.10 9.46 13.12
CA ALA A 154 3.48 10.37 14.20
C ALA A 154 2.25 11.08 14.77
N GLN A 155 2.31 11.43 16.05
CA GLN A 155 1.25 12.16 16.74
C GLN A 155 1.58 13.65 16.89
N ASP A 156 2.86 13.99 16.75
CA ASP A 156 3.41 15.32 16.91
C ASP A 156 4.70 15.48 16.08
N GLU A 157 5.18 16.73 15.94
CA GLU A 157 6.39 17.10 15.17
C GLU A 157 7.68 16.44 15.69
N LEU A 158 7.72 16.03 16.96
CA LEU A 158 8.86 15.34 17.56
C LEU A 158 8.82 13.83 17.32
N CYS A 159 7.81 13.34 16.62
CA CYS A 159 7.55 11.90 16.41
C CYS A 159 7.56 11.13 17.72
N THR A 160 7.00 11.71 18.79
CA THR A 160 6.98 11.13 20.13
C THR A 160 6.34 9.75 20.14
N VAL A 161 6.97 8.81 20.83
CA VAL A 161 6.41 7.46 21.03
C VAL A 161 5.39 7.51 22.16
N THR A 162 4.22 8.03 21.86
CA THR A 162 3.10 8.19 22.80
C THR A 162 2.42 6.85 23.09
N GLN A 163 1.54 6.82 24.08
CA GLN A 163 0.78 5.60 24.41
C GLN A 163 -0.13 5.15 23.24
N THR A 164 -0.74 6.11 22.54
CA THR A 164 -1.55 5.84 21.35
C THR A 164 -0.72 5.20 20.25
N ARG A 165 0.46 5.76 19.98
CA ARG A 165 1.39 5.26 18.98
C ARG A 165 1.94 3.88 19.33
N LYS A 166 2.23 3.61 20.61
CA LYS A 166 2.66 2.28 21.09
C LYS A 166 1.63 1.19 20.81
N LYS A 167 0.33 1.49 20.94
CA LYS A 167 -0.74 0.54 20.62
C LYS A 167 -0.73 0.17 19.13
N ALA A 168 -0.57 1.14 18.23
CA ALA A 168 -0.42 0.88 16.81
C ALA A 168 0.85 0.06 16.50
N MET A 169 1.98 0.42 17.10
CA MET A 169 3.26 -0.30 16.94
C MET A 169 3.15 -1.75 17.43
N GLU A 170 2.49 -2.01 18.55
CA GLU A 170 2.26 -3.36 19.09
C GLU A 170 1.51 -4.25 18.08
N ILE A 171 0.45 -3.73 17.47
CA ILE A 171 -0.32 -4.47 16.45
C ILE A 171 0.55 -4.73 15.21
N ILE A 172 1.36 -3.75 14.78
CA ILE A 172 2.30 -3.91 13.66
C ILE A 172 3.29 -5.04 13.93
N VAL A 173 3.85 -5.13 15.14
CA VAL A 173 4.76 -6.22 15.53
C VAL A 173 4.11 -7.59 15.36
N VAL A 174 2.84 -7.73 15.71
CA VAL A 174 2.11 -9.01 15.54
C VAL A 174 1.94 -9.36 14.06
N MET A 175 1.62 -8.37 13.22
CA MET A 175 1.53 -8.57 11.77
C MET A 175 2.89 -8.90 11.16
N ASP A 176 3.95 -8.19 11.54
CA ASP A 176 5.31 -8.45 11.07
C ASP A 176 5.74 -9.88 11.42
N ASN A 177 5.61 -10.31 12.69
CA ASN A 177 5.94 -11.66 13.12
C ASN A 177 5.22 -12.74 12.28
N ASN A 178 3.97 -12.50 11.90
CA ASN A 178 3.23 -13.42 11.04
C ASN A 178 3.77 -13.44 9.59
N LEU A 179 4.08 -12.27 9.03
CA LEU A 179 4.60 -12.14 7.67
C LEU A 179 6.04 -12.66 7.53
N GLN A 180 6.89 -12.52 8.55
CA GLN A 180 8.26 -13.04 8.54
C GLN A 180 8.33 -14.56 8.34
N LEU A 181 7.27 -15.30 8.67
CA LEU A 181 7.17 -16.74 8.41
C LEU A 181 6.97 -17.07 6.92
N GLN A 182 6.58 -16.12 6.10
CA GLN A 182 6.18 -16.32 4.69
C GLN A 182 7.03 -15.51 3.72
N ILE A 183 7.34 -14.27 4.08
CA ILE A 183 8.14 -13.31 3.30
C ILE A 183 9.27 -12.74 4.18
N PRO A 184 10.22 -13.57 4.63
CA PRO A 184 11.28 -13.13 5.53
C PRO A 184 12.06 -11.96 4.94
N ASN A 185 12.29 -10.93 5.78
CA ASN A 185 13.03 -9.70 5.43
C ASN A 185 12.38 -8.84 4.31
N GLN A 186 11.08 -9.02 4.02
CA GLN A 186 10.35 -8.24 3.00
C GLN A 186 9.25 -7.36 3.61
N VAL A 187 9.29 -7.15 4.92
CA VAL A 187 8.42 -6.20 5.61
C VAL A 187 9.21 -4.95 5.94
N GLY A 188 8.65 -3.78 5.65
CA GLY A 188 9.29 -2.50 5.93
C GLY A 188 8.42 -1.56 6.76
N THR A 189 9.02 -0.47 7.24
CA THR A 189 8.29 0.66 7.84
C THR A 189 8.41 1.88 6.95
N TYR A 190 7.31 2.63 6.83
CA TYR A 190 7.29 3.90 6.11
C TYR A 190 7.90 5.01 6.94
N ASP A 191 8.24 6.14 6.30
CA ASP A 191 8.74 7.34 6.97
C ASP A 191 7.66 7.93 7.90
N ASP A 192 8.05 8.25 9.13
CA ASP A 192 7.19 8.77 10.18
C ASP A 192 7.26 10.31 10.36
N ALA A 193 7.80 11.03 9.37
CA ALA A 193 7.81 12.50 9.38
C ALA A 193 6.38 13.04 9.52
N PHE A 194 6.16 13.80 10.60
CA PHE A 194 4.83 14.30 10.96
C PHE A 194 4.27 15.26 9.91
N ASN A 195 3.03 15.01 9.50
CA ASN A 195 2.27 15.93 8.67
C ASN A 195 0.80 15.90 9.06
N ILE A 196 0.36 16.89 9.82
CA ILE A 196 -1.01 16.98 10.35
C ILE A 196 -2.09 16.97 9.25
N ASN A 197 -1.75 17.28 7.99
CA ASN A 197 -2.69 17.20 6.88
C ASN A 197 -2.92 15.76 6.40
N CYS A 198 -2.03 14.81 6.78
CA CYS A 198 -2.25 13.39 6.51
C CYS A 198 -3.32 12.83 7.43
N VAL A 199 -4.20 11.98 6.89
CA VAL A 199 -5.30 11.40 7.66
C VAL A 199 -4.78 10.56 8.84
N GLY A 200 -3.73 9.77 8.60
CA GLY A 200 -3.13 8.93 9.64
C GLY A 200 -2.61 9.74 10.82
N ASP A 201 -1.83 10.80 10.56
CA ASP A 201 -1.28 11.68 11.58
C ASP A 201 -2.38 12.46 12.32
N THR A 202 -3.41 12.92 11.59
CA THR A 202 -4.56 13.57 12.22
C THR A 202 -5.29 12.63 13.19
N PHE A 203 -5.66 11.42 12.76
CA PHE A 203 -6.39 10.50 13.63
C PHE A 203 -5.52 10.03 14.80
N GLN A 204 -4.23 9.85 14.57
CA GLN A 204 -3.26 9.57 15.63
C GLN A 204 -3.20 10.73 16.64
N SER A 205 -3.18 12.00 16.18
CA SER A 205 -3.17 13.18 17.05
C SER A 205 -4.48 13.34 17.85
N LEU A 206 -5.58 12.77 17.35
CA LEU A 206 -6.86 12.67 18.06
C LEU A 206 -6.91 11.51 19.07
N ASN A 207 -5.77 10.89 19.38
CA ASN A 207 -5.61 9.78 20.31
C ASN A 207 -6.29 8.47 19.88
N VAL A 208 -6.47 8.25 18.59
CA VAL A 208 -6.93 6.98 18.03
C VAL A 208 -5.75 6.24 17.39
N PRO A 209 -5.35 5.06 17.91
CA PRO A 209 -4.29 4.25 17.31
C PRO A 209 -4.61 3.97 15.84
N THR A 210 -3.77 4.50 14.96
CA THR A 210 -3.94 4.40 13.51
C THR A 210 -2.75 3.66 12.90
N ILE A 211 -3.02 2.72 12.01
CA ILE A 211 -2.01 1.94 11.30
C ILE A 211 -2.15 2.22 9.81
N LEU A 212 -1.06 2.67 9.20
CA LEU A 212 -0.92 2.69 7.74
C LEU A 212 -0.49 1.31 7.26
N PHE A 213 -1.17 0.83 6.24
CA PHE A 213 -0.85 -0.38 5.48
C PHE A 213 -0.45 0.03 4.07
N GLU A 214 0.67 -0.48 3.57
CA GLU A 214 1.17 -0.21 2.22
C GLU A 214 1.40 -1.52 1.48
N ALA A 215 0.57 -1.78 0.48
CA ALA A 215 0.74 -2.90 -0.44
C ALA A 215 1.88 -2.59 -1.42
N GLY A 216 3.00 -3.28 -1.30
CA GLY A 216 4.20 -3.06 -2.11
C GLY A 216 4.33 -4.01 -3.29
N HIS A 217 5.56 -4.49 -3.53
CA HIS A 217 5.88 -5.39 -4.62
C HIS A 217 6.38 -6.74 -4.10
N TYR A 218 5.94 -7.81 -4.76
CA TYR A 218 6.52 -9.15 -4.61
C TYR A 218 7.11 -9.58 -5.95
N GLN A 219 8.20 -10.31 -5.94
CA GLN A 219 8.91 -10.70 -7.15
C GLN A 219 7.99 -11.39 -8.17
N LYS A 220 7.91 -10.87 -9.40
CA LYS A 220 7.07 -11.35 -10.51
C LYS A 220 5.56 -11.29 -10.22
N ASP A 221 5.12 -10.36 -9.38
CA ASP A 221 3.72 -10.19 -9.01
C ASP A 221 3.26 -8.75 -9.28
N TYR A 222 3.34 -8.31 -10.54
CA TYR A 222 2.95 -6.94 -10.92
C TYR A 222 1.45 -6.69 -10.78
N GLU A 223 0.61 -7.71 -10.95
CA GLU A 223 -0.82 -7.65 -10.66
C GLU A 223 -1.13 -7.66 -9.16
N ARG A 224 -0.12 -7.87 -8.30
CA ARG A 224 -0.16 -7.80 -6.83
C ARG A 224 -1.13 -8.79 -6.18
N GLU A 225 -1.40 -9.92 -6.82
CA GLU A 225 -2.33 -10.93 -6.29
C GLU A 225 -1.76 -11.66 -5.05
N LYS A 226 -0.44 -11.88 -4.96
CA LYS A 226 0.21 -12.39 -3.75
C LYS A 226 0.22 -11.34 -2.64
N VAL A 227 0.56 -10.10 -2.99
CA VAL A 227 0.56 -8.97 -2.05
C VAL A 227 -0.84 -8.75 -1.49
N ARG A 228 -1.89 -8.84 -2.31
CA ARG A 228 -3.29 -8.82 -1.90
C ARG A 228 -3.58 -9.85 -0.80
N GLY A 229 -3.10 -11.10 -0.97
CA GLY A 229 -3.24 -12.15 0.03
C GLY A 229 -2.56 -11.81 1.34
N TYR A 230 -1.32 -11.28 1.32
CA TYR A 230 -0.61 -10.84 2.52
C TYR A 230 -1.31 -9.68 3.22
N MET A 231 -1.89 -8.74 2.47
CA MET A 231 -2.65 -7.63 3.03
C MET A 231 -3.94 -8.11 3.71
N ALA A 232 -4.71 -9.00 3.08
CA ALA A 232 -5.91 -9.59 3.68
C ALA A 232 -5.58 -10.34 4.97
N GLN A 233 -4.49 -11.13 4.95
CA GLN A 233 -4.00 -11.85 6.12
C GLN A 233 -3.55 -10.90 7.24
N SER A 234 -2.80 -9.83 6.91
CA SER A 234 -2.35 -8.84 7.90
C SER A 234 -3.53 -8.16 8.58
N MET A 235 -4.54 -7.75 7.82
CA MET A 235 -5.78 -7.18 8.39
C MET A 235 -6.49 -8.16 9.31
N LEU A 236 -6.63 -9.43 8.91
CA LEU A 236 -7.25 -10.46 9.74
C LEU A 236 -6.48 -10.71 11.04
N VAL A 237 -5.14 -10.79 10.96
CA VAL A 237 -4.25 -10.95 12.12
C VAL A 237 -4.38 -9.77 13.08
N ALA A 238 -4.37 -8.54 12.57
CA ALA A 238 -4.53 -7.33 13.39
C ALA A 238 -5.89 -7.29 14.09
N ILE A 239 -6.97 -7.55 13.35
CA ILE A 239 -8.34 -7.55 13.91
C ILE A 239 -8.51 -8.67 14.95
N HIS A 240 -7.96 -9.85 14.67
CA HIS A 240 -7.98 -10.96 15.63
C HIS A 240 -7.23 -10.61 16.92
N TYR A 241 -6.01 -10.03 16.79
CA TYR A 241 -5.24 -9.60 17.95
C TYR A 241 -6.00 -8.60 18.81
N ILE A 242 -6.64 -7.59 18.20
CA ILE A 242 -7.49 -6.60 18.87
C ILE A 242 -8.68 -7.26 19.54
N ALA A 243 -9.27 -8.29 18.94
CA ALA A 243 -10.45 -8.97 19.46
C ALA A 243 -10.18 -9.84 20.71
N VAL A 244 -8.95 -10.38 20.84
CA VAL A 244 -8.61 -11.35 21.91
C VAL A 244 -7.70 -10.78 23.00
N ASN A 245 -7.15 -9.58 22.81
CA ASN A 245 -6.22 -8.97 23.76
C ASN A 245 -6.68 -7.56 24.16
N GLU A 246 -6.28 -7.13 25.34
CA GLU A 246 -6.27 -5.73 25.69
C GLU A 246 -4.99 -5.09 25.14
N VAL A 247 -5.13 -4.28 24.06
CA VAL A 247 -4.00 -3.63 23.41
C VAL A 247 -3.58 -2.41 24.24
N ILE A 248 -2.53 -2.56 25.02
CA ILE A 248 -2.05 -1.52 25.94
C ILE A 248 -0.74 -0.87 25.50
N GLY A 249 -0.11 -1.36 24.43
CA GLY A 249 1.13 -0.81 23.89
C GLY A 249 2.40 -1.31 24.57
N ASP A 250 2.36 -2.40 25.35
CA ASP A 250 3.54 -2.89 26.09
C ASP A 250 4.52 -3.65 25.19
N ALA A 251 4.02 -4.34 24.15
CA ALA A 251 4.83 -5.13 23.24
C ALA A 251 5.34 -4.35 21.99
N TYR A 252 5.40 -3.03 22.05
CA TYR A 252 5.72 -2.17 20.91
C TYR A 252 7.20 -2.18 20.47
N ARG A 253 8.16 -2.50 21.35
CA ARG A 253 9.59 -2.29 21.13
C ARG A 253 10.15 -2.97 19.87
N PRO A 254 9.76 -4.21 19.49
CA PRO A 254 10.23 -4.85 18.27
C PRO A 254 9.88 -4.10 16.98
N TYR A 255 8.93 -3.18 17.00
CA TYR A 255 8.61 -2.30 15.87
C TYR A 255 9.86 -1.60 15.31
N PHE A 256 10.77 -1.18 16.15
CA PHE A 256 12.01 -0.50 15.75
C PHE A 256 13.06 -1.42 15.12
N ASN A 257 12.85 -2.74 15.13
CA ASN A 257 13.68 -3.70 14.42
C ASN A 257 13.22 -3.92 12.98
N ILE A 258 11.99 -3.52 12.63
CA ILE A 258 11.50 -3.58 11.26
C ILE A 258 12.27 -2.54 10.44
N PRO A 259 12.95 -2.93 9.33
CA PRO A 259 13.74 -2.00 8.54
C PRO A 259 12.89 -0.89 7.93
N ARG A 260 13.47 0.30 7.76
CA ARG A 260 12.82 1.38 7.04
C ARG A 260 12.81 1.11 5.54
N ASN A 261 11.77 1.57 4.85
CA ASN A 261 11.72 1.56 3.40
C ASN A 261 12.79 2.48 2.82
N GLU A 262 13.56 1.95 1.86
CA GLU A 262 14.55 2.71 1.10
C GLU A 262 14.16 2.70 -0.38
N LYS A 263 14.43 3.79 -1.11
CA LYS A 263 14.14 3.89 -2.55
C LYS A 263 15.32 3.35 -3.36
N LEU A 264 15.52 2.05 -3.32
CA LEU A 264 16.69 1.38 -3.91
C LEU A 264 16.33 0.41 -5.03
N CYS A 265 15.04 0.21 -5.34
CA CYS A 265 14.62 -0.76 -6.34
C CYS A 265 14.18 -0.09 -7.64
N TYR A 266 14.49 -0.75 -8.74
CA TYR A 266 13.93 -0.51 -10.07
C TYR A 266 13.31 -1.79 -10.61
N ASP A 267 12.36 -1.67 -11.53
CA ASP A 267 11.72 -2.85 -12.12
C ASP A 267 12.72 -3.66 -12.96
N ILE A 268 13.54 -2.96 -13.76
CA ILE A 268 14.63 -3.59 -14.51
C ILE A 268 15.91 -2.76 -14.38
N ILE A 269 17.04 -3.42 -14.18
CA ILE A 269 18.36 -2.80 -14.38
C ILE A 269 19.10 -3.57 -15.48
N ILE A 270 19.60 -2.85 -16.48
CA ILE A 270 20.52 -3.37 -17.47
C ILE A 270 21.92 -2.92 -17.06
N ARG A 271 22.75 -3.88 -16.64
CA ARG A 271 24.11 -3.65 -16.17
C ARG A 271 25.13 -3.67 -17.31
N ASN A 272 26.23 -2.97 -17.12
CA ASN A 272 27.43 -3.03 -17.99
C ASN A 272 27.10 -2.80 -19.47
N VAL A 273 26.23 -1.86 -19.78
CA VAL A 273 25.81 -1.54 -21.16
C VAL A 273 26.64 -0.37 -21.71
N ILE A 274 26.89 -0.33 -23.00
CA ILE A 274 27.53 0.82 -23.67
C ILE A 274 26.45 1.74 -24.23
N VAL A 275 26.43 2.98 -23.72
CA VAL A 275 25.65 4.10 -24.22
C VAL A 275 26.61 5.24 -24.57
N ASP A 276 26.54 5.79 -25.77
CA ASP A 276 27.42 6.89 -26.26
C ASP A 276 28.93 6.61 -26.00
N MET A 277 29.36 5.39 -26.30
CA MET A 277 30.76 4.91 -26.12
C MET A 277 31.21 4.84 -24.64
N GLN A 278 30.32 4.98 -23.66
CA GLN A 278 30.62 4.86 -22.24
C GLN A 278 29.93 3.64 -21.65
N GLN A 279 30.65 2.87 -20.87
CA GLN A 279 30.05 1.78 -20.09
C GLN A 279 29.29 2.36 -18.89
N THR A 280 28.03 1.95 -18.75
CA THR A 280 27.09 2.47 -17.76
C THR A 280 26.05 1.42 -17.41
N ASP A 281 25.11 1.76 -16.53
CA ASP A 281 23.90 0.98 -16.23
C ASP A 281 22.66 1.80 -16.64
N ILE A 282 21.57 1.09 -16.92
CA ILE A 282 20.25 1.70 -17.21
C ILE A 282 19.22 1.16 -16.23
N ALA A 283 18.54 2.05 -15.54
CA ALA A 283 17.37 1.72 -14.70
C ALA A 283 16.08 2.01 -15.44
N ILE A 284 15.16 1.06 -15.38
CA ILE A 284 13.83 1.14 -16.00
C ILE A 284 12.80 0.94 -14.88
N GLN A 285 11.83 1.85 -14.85
CA GLN A 285 10.69 1.81 -13.95
C GLN A 285 9.40 1.69 -14.74
N TYR A 286 8.47 0.85 -14.30
CA TYR A 286 7.15 0.80 -14.91
C TYR A 286 6.28 1.95 -14.40
N GLU A 287 5.60 2.58 -15.34
CA GLU A 287 4.51 3.51 -15.08
C GLU A 287 3.19 2.79 -15.33
N GLU A 288 2.35 2.69 -14.29
CA GLU A 288 1.04 2.09 -14.41
C GLU A 288 0.08 3.09 -15.08
N ARG A 289 -0.49 2.74 -16.20
CA ARG A 289 -1.42 3.59 -16.97
C ARG A 289 -2.70 2.83 -17.32
N LEU A 290 -3.83 3.51 -17.20
CA LEU A 290 -5.11 3.01 -17.69
C LEU A 290 -5.20 3.28 -19.18
N LEU A 291 -5.14 2.23 -20.00
CA LEU A 291 -5.26 2.27 -21.46
C LEU A 291 -6.31 1.24 -21.89
N ASP A 292 -7.33 1.67 -22.65
CA ASP A 292 -8.41 0.79 -23.14
C ASP A 292 -9.02 -0.11 -22.05
N ASP A 293 -9.35 0.47 -20.89
CA ASP A 293 -9.92 -0.19 -19.70
C ASP A 293 -9.01 -1.26 -19.05
N LYS A 294 -7.71 -1.23 -19.34
CA LYS A 294 -6.70 -2.10 -18.74
C LYS A 294 -5.56 -1.30 -18.14
N ILE A 295 -4.99 -1.84 -17.09
CA ILE A 295 -3.75 -1.28 -16.52
C ILE A 295 -2.58 -1.87 -17.28
N GLU A 296 -1.84 -1.00 -17.96
CA GLU A 296 -0.61 -1.33 -18.66
C GLU A 296 0.60 -0.85 -17.86
N PHE A 297 1.65 -1.68 -17.81
CA PHE A 297 2.92 -1.36 -17.18
C PHE A 297 3.89 -0.85 -18.26
N VAL A 298 3.93 0.46 -18.43
CA VAL A 298 4.74 1.10 -19.48
C VAL A 298 6.17 1.24 -18.99
N PRO A 299 7.15 0.54 -19.62
CA PRO A 299 8.55 0.64 -19.23
C PRO A 299 9.14 1.98 -19.68
N LYS A 300 9.75 2.69 -18.73
CA LYS A 300 10.36 4.00 -18.91
C LYS A 300 11.76 4.02 -18.31
N ILE A 301 12.72 4.54 -19.07
CA ILE A 301 14.08 4.73 -18.55
C ILE A 301 14.06 5.89 -17.56
N GLU A 302 14.35 5.58 -16.29
CA GLU A 302 14.39 6.57 -15.22
C GLU A 302 15.78 7.12 -14.97
N GLN A 303 16.82 6.30 -15.18
CA GLN A 303 18.20 6.70 -14.92
C GLN A 303 19.20 5.96 -15.83
N ILE A 304 20.25 6.68 -16.25
CA ILE A 304 21.42 6.14 -16.93
C ILE A 304 22.63 6.62 -16.13
N GLY A 305 23.50 5.71 -15.68
CA GLY A 305 24.68 6.07 -14.87
C GLY A 305 25.19 4.90 -14.01
N ASN A 306 25.99 5.23 -12.99
CA ASN A 306 26.40 4.23 -12.00
C ASN A 306 25.23 3.89 -11.07
N LEU A 307 24.81 2.63 -11.09
CA LEU A 307 23.70 2.11 -10.28
C LEU A 307 24.13 1.06 -9.26
N ASP A 308 25.40 1.04 -8.82
CA ASP A 308 25.95 0.04 -7.89
C ASP A 308 25.17 -0.08 -6.57
N LYS A 309 24.47 1.00 -6.14
CA LYS A 309 23.69 1.03 -4.91
C LYS A 309 22.22 0.59 -5.09
N PHE A 310 21.79 0.36 -6.34
CA PHE A 310 20.42 0.05 -6.67
C PHE A 310 20.26 -1.41 -7.05
N PHE A 311 19.05 -1.93 -6.91
CA PHE A 311 18.69 -3.32 -7.18
C PHE A 311 17.57 -3.37 -8.24
N GLY A 312 17.69 -4.27 -9.20
CA GLY A 312 16.63 -4.55 -10.16
C GLY A 312 15.77 -5.72 -9.70
N HIS A 313 14.44 -5.61 -9.77
CA HIS A 313 13.58 -6.78 -9.63
C HIS A 313 13.90 -7.80 -10.74
N LYS A 314 14.36 -7.31 -11.88
CA LYS A 314 14.99 -8.07 -12.97
C LYS A 314 16.33 -7.39 -13.34
N GLU A 315 17.42 -8.15 -13.31
CA GLU A 315 18.72 -7.65 -13.77
C GLU A 315 19.18 -8.39 -15.02
N VAL A 316 19.76 -7.64 -15.96
CA VAL A 316 20.33 -8.16 -17.21
C VAL A 316 21.72 -7.60 -17.34
N ASP A 317 22.73 -8.46 -17.45
CA ASP A 317 24.12 -8.05 -17.73
C ASP A 317 24.34 -7.98 -19.26
N ALA A 318 24.56 -6.78 -19.78
CA ALA A 318 24.86 -6.53 -21.18
C ALA A 318 26.31 -6.89 -21.56
N LYS A 319 27.20 -7.19 -20.60
CA LYS A 319 28.59 -7.64 -20.82
C LYS A 319 29.42 -6.69 -21.68
N GLY A 320 29.20 -5.39 -21.56
CA GLY A 320 29.88 -4.39 -22.36
C GLY A 320 29.40 -4.27 -23.80
N GLU A 321 28.25 -4.84 -24.13
CA GLU A 321 27.66 -4.69 -25.48
C GLU A 321 26.85 -3.38 -25.57
N SER A 322 26.73 -2.87 -26.80
CA SER A 322 25.93 -1.68 -27.05
C SER A 322 24.45 -1.95 -27.03
N ILE A 323 23.68 -0.94 -26.57
CA ILE A 323 22.23 -0.94 -26.61
C ILE A 323 21.74 0.02 -27.71
N THR A 324 20.69 -0.38 -28.42
CA THR A 324 20.01 0.44 -29.42
C THR A 324 18.50 0.19 -29.36
N THR A 325 17.75 1.10 -29.98
CA THR A 325 16.33 0.86 -30.27
C THR A 325 16.17 0.08 -31.57
N MET A 326 14.99 -0.45 -31.84
CA MET A 326 14.68 -1.12 -33.11
C MET A 326 14.73 -0.16 -34.29
N THR A 327 14.51 1.12 -34.08
CA THR A 327 14.53 2.19 -35.11
C THR A 327 15.89 2.88 -35.23
N GLY A 328 16.86 2.50 -34.37
CA GLY A 328 18.18 3.14 -34.32
C GLY A 328 18.20 4.48 -33.59
N GLU A 329 17.11 4.86 -32.92
CA GLU A 329 17.06 6.08 -32.12
C GLU A 329 17.93 5.94 -30.85
N PRO A 330 18.50 7.03 -30.35
CA PRO A 330 19.31 7.01 -29.12
C PRO A 330 18.47 6.66 -27.88
N ILE A 331 19.12 6.03 -26.91
CA ILE A 331 18.54 5.76 -25.59
C ILE A 331 18.78 6.98 -24.70
N TYR A 332 17.73 7.45 -24.01
CA TYR A 332 17.80 8.60 -23.11
C TYR A 332 16.85 8.43 -21.90
N VAL A 333 17.07 9.20 -20.86
CA VAL A 333 16.16 9.24 -19.69
C VAL A 333 14.79 9.77 -20.11
N GLY A 334 13.74 9.05 -19.76
CA GLY A 334 12.36 9.31 -20.18
C GLY A 334 11.94 8.53 -21.45
N PHE A 335 12.85 7.76 -22.05
CA PHE A 335 12.52 6.91 -23.21
C PHE A 335 11.58 5.78 -22.79
N GLU A 336 10.50 5.59 -23.54
CA GLU A 336 9.49 4.55 -23.33
C GLU A 336 9.51 3.59 -24.51
N ASN A 337 9.67 2.31 -24.25
CA ASN A 337 9.58 1.26 -25.27
C ASN A 337 9.47 -0.12 -24.63
N ASP A 338 8.71 -1.00 -25.26
CA ASP A 338 8.55 -2.39 -24.86
C ASP A 338 9.80 -3.26 -25.10
N PHE A 339 10.71 -2.81 -25.95
CA PHE A 339 11.86 -3.60 -26.42
C PHE A 339 13.08 -2.72 -26.65
N VAL A 340 14.25 -3.28 -26.37
CA VAL A 340 15.56 -2.75 -26.78
C VAL A 340 16.38 -3.86 -27.42
N LEU A 341 17.42 -3.50 -28.16
CA LEU A 341 18.38 -4.43 -28.75
C LEU A 341 19.71 -4.34 -27.99
N ILE A 342 20.21 -5.47 -27.49
CA ILE A 342 21.58 -5.62 -26.96
C ILE A 342 22.32 -6.55 -27.90
N LYS A 343 23.39 -6.04 -28.58
CA LYS A 343 24.12 -6.78 -29.61
C LYS A 343 23.18 -7.38 -30.66
N ASN A 344 22.23 -6.62 -31.19
CA ASN A 344 21.21 -7.06 -32.16
C ASN A 344 20.27 -8.19 -31.62
N LYS A 345 20.26 -8.48 -30.35
CA LYS A 345 19.30 -9.41 -29.74
C LYS A 345 18.20 -8.62 -29.01
N LEU A 346 16.96 -8.99 -29.31
CA LEU A 346 15.79 -8.37 -28.70
C LEU A 346 15.74 -8.69 -27.18
N LEU A 347 15.63 -7.65 -26.35
CA LEU A 347 15.32 -7.75 -24.93
C LEU A 347 13.93 -7.15 -24.70
N SER A 348 12.99 -7.98 -24.19
CA SER A 348 11.69 -7.49 -23.74
C SER A 348 11.83 -6.76 -22.40
N LEU A 349 11.25 -5.57 -22.33
CA LEU A 349 11.13 -4.74 -21.14
C LEU A 349 9.72 -4.85 -20.52
N LYS A 350 8.82 -5.67 -21.06
CA LYS A 350 7.46 -5.89 -20.48
C LYS A 350 7.50 -6.55 -19.12
N ALA A 351 6.48 -6.20 -18.28
CA ALA A 351 6.25 -6.76 -16.95
C ALA A 351 5.95 -8.27 -16.98
#